data_c7d2c733471d431c18944e9dd5a30d47
#
_entry.id   c7d2c733471d431c18944e9dd5a30d47
#
_cell.length_a   1.000
_cell.length_b   1.000
_cell.length_c   1.000
_cell.angle_alpha   90.00
_cell.angle_beta   90.00
_cell.angle_gamma   90.00
#
_symmetry.space_group_name_H-M   'P 1'
#
loop_
_entity.id
_entity.type
_entity.pdbx_description
1 polymer ?
#
loop_
_entity_poly.entity_id
_entity_poly.type
_entity_poly.pdbx_seq_one_letter_code
_entity_poly.pdbx_strand_id
1 'polypeptide(L)'
;MPKFLVQFSYTGEGLKGLAKEGGSKRREVIEKLVNIMGGKLEAYYFSYGEYDGMAIVDGRDMVSHIAGILAINGSGLVKTKTTVLITPEEIDQAVKKIPSYRPPGKK
;
A
#
# COMPACT_ATOMS: atom_id res chain seq x y z
N MET A 1 4.84 -8.06 -11.27
CA MET A 1 4.71 -6.78 -10.53
C MET A 1 4.01 -7.05 -9.20
N PRO A 2 4.67 -6.79 -8.05
CA PRO A 2 4.00 -7.02 -6.77
C PRO A 2 2.85 -6.03 -6.56
N LYS A 3 1.79 -6.52 -5.89
CA LYS A 3 0.65 -5.69 -5.55
C LYS A 3 0.65 -5.39 -4.06
N PHE A 4 0.29 -4.16 -3.73
CA PHE A 4 0.25 -3.70 -2.35
C PHE A 4 -1.09 -3.07 -2.03
N LEU A 5 -1.63 -3.42 -0.87
CA LEU A 5 -2.73 -2.68 -0.27
C LEU A 5 -2.10 -1.69 0.70
N VAL A 6 -2.29 -0.41 0.45
CA VAL A 6 -1.79 0.65 1.33
C VAL A 6 -2.98 1.30 2.01
N GLN A 7 -3.08 1.11 3.31
CA GLN A 7 -4.09 1.78 4.13
C GLN A 7 -3.44 2.99 4.77
N PHE A 8 -4.13 4.11 4.80
CA PHE A 8 -3.53 5.35 5.27
C PHE A 8 -4.43 6.11 6.22
N SER A 9 -3.79 6.86 7.12
CA SER A 9 -4.43 7.72 8.08
C SER A 9 -3.72 9.06 8.10
N TYR A 10 -4.49 10.13 8.24
CA TYR A 10 -3.96 11.48 8.31
C TYR A 10 -3.80 11.92 9.76
N THR A 11 -2.78 12.73 10.02
CA THR A 11 -2.72 13.52 11.26
C THR A 11 -3.73 14.66 11.17
N GLY A 12 -3.94 15.38 12.26
CA GLY A 12 -4.81 16.58 12.22
C GLY A 12 -4.40 17.59 11.16
N GLU A 13 -3.09 17.83 11.05
CA GLU A 13 -2.57 18.74 10.01
C GLU A 13 -2.76 18.16 8.62
N GLY A 14 -2.62 16.84 8.47
CA GLY A 14 -2.89 16.17 7.19
C GLY A 14 -4.34 16.29 6.78
N LEU A 15 -5.28 16.17 7.72
CA LEU A 15 -6.72 16.35 7.43
C LEU A 15 -7.04 17.78 7.02
N LYS A 16 -6.40 18.76 7.62
CA LYS A 16 -6.57 20.17 7.21
C LYS A 16 -6.10 20.36 5.77
N GLY A 17 -4.98 19.75 5.41
CA GLY A 17 -4.47 19.80 4.03
C GLY A 17 -5.43 19.13 3.06
N LEU A 18 -5.97 17.95 3.43
CA LEU A 18 -6.95 17.25 2.62
C LEU A 18 -8.20 18.10 2.40
N ALA A 19 -8.71 18.72 3.46
CA ALA A 19 -9.89 19.59 3.36
C ALA A 19 -9.64 20.77 2.41
N LYS A 20 -8.42 21.28 2.39
CA LYS A 20 -8.04 22.40 1.56
C LYS A 20 -7.91 22.03 0.07
N GLU A 21 -7.30 20.89 -0.24
CA GLU A 21 -7.05 20.50 -1.64
C GLU A 21 -8.10 19.59 -2.23
N GLY A 22 -8.80 18.81 -1.41
CA GLY A 22 -9.83 17.87 -1.84
C GLY A 22 -9.31 16.50 -2.25
N GLY A 23 -10.24 15.55 -2.35
CA GLY A 23 -9.89 14.14 -2.59
C GLY A 23 -9.35 13.85 -3.98
N SER A 24 -9.93 14.46 -5.01
CA SER A 24 -9.47 14.22 -6.38
C SER A 24 -8.05 14.72 -6.60
N LYS A 25 -7.71 15.86 -6.03
CA LYS A 25 -6.35 16.40 -6.11
C LYS A 25 -5.37 15.49 -5.37
N ARG A 26 -5.78 14.98 -4.22
CA ARG A 26 -4.95 14.07 -3.43
C ARG A 26 -4.65 12.79 -4.21
N ARG A 27 -5.68 12.21 -4.84
CA ARG A 27 -5.51 11.03 -5.70
C ARG A 27 -4.53 11.31 -6.83
N GLU A 28 -4.65 12.46 -7.49
CA GLU A 28 -3.77 12.86 -8.58
C GLU A 28 -2.30 12.91 -8.14
N VAL A 29 -2.05 13.49 -6.96
CA VAL A 29 -0.69 13.57 -6.40
C VAL A 29 -0.12 12.19 -6.13
N ILE A 30 -0.91 11.29 -5.56
CA ILE A 30 -0.48 9.92 -5.28
C ILE A 30 -0.24 9.15 -6.57
N GLU A 31 -1.11 9.32 -7.58
CA GLU A 31 -0.93 8.67 -8.87
C GLU A 31 0.39 9.07 -9.53
N LYS A 32 0.72 10.36 -9.49
CA LYS A 32 1.99 10.85 -10.01
C LYS A 32 3.19 10.26 -9.27
N LEU A 33 3.10 10.19 -7.94
CA LEU A 33 4.16 9.60 -7.13
C LEU A 33 4.37 8.12 -7.50
N VAL A 34 3.29 7.36 -7.58
CA VAL A 34 3.33 5.94 -7.94
C VAL A 34 3.95 5.76 -9.33
N ASN A 35 3.55 6.60 -10.29
CA ASN A 35 4.08 6.53 -11.66
C ASN A 35 5.58 6.84 -11.70
N ILE A 36 6.04 7.83 -10.93
CA ILE A 36 7.46 8.16 -10.82
C ILE A 36 8.25 6.97 -10.29
N MET A 37 7.67 6.22 -9.35
CA MET A 37 8.31 5.03 -8.78
C MET A 37 8.18 3.79 -9.66
N GLY A 38 7.64 3.93 -10.86
CA GLY A 38 7.56 2.84 -11.83
C GLY A 38 6.36 1.92 -11.65
N GLY A 39 5.40 2.30 -10.82
CA GLY A 39 4.20 1.53 -10.56
C GLY A 39 2.95 2.11 -11.20
N LYS A 40 1.81 1.55 -10.85
CA LYS A 40 0.50 1.97 -11.31
C LYS A 40 -0.47 1.97 -10.15
N LEU A 41 -1.24 3.05 -10.01
CA LEU A 41 -2.31 3.13 -9.02
C LEU A 41 -3.55 2.45 -9.61
N GLU A 42 -3.97 1.34 -9.02
CA GLU A 42 -5.13 0.59 -9.50
C GLU A 42 -6.43 1.04 -8.86
N ALA A 43 -6.38 1.44 -7.59
CA ALA A 43 -7.55 1.86 -6.85
C ALA A 43 -7.14 2.86 -5.77
N TYR A 44 -8.04 3.79 -5.47
CA TYR A 44 -7.82 4.79 -4.42
C TYR A 44 -9.18 5.21 -3.90
N TYR A 45 -9.42 4.96 -2.59
CA TYR A 45 -10.68 5.29 -1.94
C TYR A 45 -10.43 5.89 -0.57
N PHE A 46 -11.28 6.82 -0.18
CA PHE A 46 -11.38 7.24 1.21
C PHE A 46 -12.37 6.35 1.95
N SER A 47 -12.20 6.22 3.25
CA SER A 47 -13.06 5.37 4.07
C SER A 47 -13.33 6.06 5.42
N TYR A 48 -14.35 5.61 6.10
CA TYR A 48 -14.66 6.07 7.45
C TYR A 48 -14.66 4.86 8.38
N GLY A 49 -13.51 4.57 8.97
CA GLY A 49 -13.31 3.43 9.84
C GLY A 49 -11.98 3.55 10.53
N GLU A 50 -11.30 2.45 10.67
CA GLU A 50 -9.98 2.43 11.30
C GLU A 50 -8.95 3.27 10.54
N TYR A 51 -9.07 3.28 9.21
CA TYR A 51 -8.19 4.07 8.33
C TYR A 51 -9.00 5.10 7.58
N ASP A 52 -8.34 6.16 7.14
CA ASP A 52 -8.98 7.24 6.38
C ASP A 52 -9.11 6.92 4.90
N GLY A 53 -8.37 5.93 4.43
CA GLY A 53 -8.48 5.49 3.06
C GLY A 53 -7.60 4.30 2.75
N MET A 54 -7.68 3.86 1.49
CA MET A 54 -6.88 2.75 1.01
C MET A 54 -6.55 2.95 -0.46
N ALA A 55 -5.43 2.38 -0.85
CA ALA A 55 -5.01 2.36 -2.25
C ALA A 55 -4.52 0.96 -2.60
N ILE A 56 -4.73 0.55 -3.84
CA ILE A 56 -4.10 -0.66 -4.37
C ILE A 56 -3.10 -0.20 -5.42
N VAL A 57 -1.85 -0.60 -5.22
CA VAL A 57 -0.72 -0.21 -6.05
C VAL A 57 -0.13 -1.45 -6.71
N ASP A 58 0.00 -1.42 -8.03
CA ASP A 58 0.77 -2.40 -8.75
C ASP A 58 2.18 -1.84 -8.84
N GLY A 59 3.07 -2.32 -7.96
CA GLY A 59 4.40 -1.75 -7.79
C GLY A 59 5.44 -2.37 -8.71
N ARG A 60 6.50 -1.62 -8.97
CA ARG A 60 7.63 -2.12 -9.75
C ARG A 60 8.37 -3.20 -8.97
N ASP A 61 8.71 -2.91 -7.71
CA ASP A 61 9.40 -3.82 -6.81
C ASP A 61 9.23 -3.32 -5.37
N MET A 62 9.65 -4.13 -4.41
CA MET A 62 9.51 -3.82 -3.00
C MET A 62 10.32 -2.57 -2.60
N VAL A 63 11.53 -2.43 -3.11
CA VAL A 63 12.42 -1.32 -2.74
C VAL A 63 11.82 0.01 -3.20
N SER A 64 11.32 0.07 -4.44
CA SER A 64 10.66 1.26 -4.97
C SER A 64 9.41 1.62 -4.14
N HIS A 65 8.62 0.61 -3.76
CA HIS A 65 7.44 0.83 -2.92
C HIS A 65 7.83 1.43 -1.57
N ILE A 66 8.86 0.86 -0.92
CA ILE A 66 9.35 1.37 0.37
C ILE A 66 9.81 2.81 0.24
N ALA A 67 10.50 3.16 -0.86
CA ALA A 67 10.95 4.53 -1.07
C ALA A 67 9.76 5.50 -1.16
N GLY A 68 8.69 5.13 -1.84
CA GLY A 68 7.46 5.93 -1.90
C GLY A 68 6.81 6.09 -0.54
N ILE A 69 6.75 5.00 0.23
CA ILE A 69 6.19 5.00 1.59
C ILE A 69 7.02 5.91 2.52
N LEU A 70 8.34 5.86 2.41
CA LEU A 70 9.21 6.74 3.20
C LEU A 70 8.94 8.21 2.89
N ALA A 71 8.73 8.54 1.62
CA ALA A 71 8.40 9.91 1.23
C ALA A 71 7.07 10.36 1.84
N ILE A 72 6.05 9.51 1.80
CA ILE A 72 4.72 9.82 2.34
C ILE A 72 4.78 9.98 3.86
N ASN A 73 5.30 8.97 4.54
CA ASN A 73 5.35 8.97 6.01
C ASN A 73 6.32 10.03 6.54
N GLY A 74 7.38 10.31 5.79
CA GLY A 74 8.37 11.32 6.16
C GLY A 74 7.80 12.74 6.21
N SER A 75 6.67 12.98 5.57
CA SER A 75 6.00 14.29 5.64
C SER A 75 5.46 14.58 7.05
N GLY A 76 5.23 13.54 7.84
CA GLY A 76 4.62 13.67 9.17
C GLY A 76 3.12 13.90 9.15
N LEU A 77 2.51 13.94 7.97
CA LEU A 77 1.08 14.25 7.80
C LEU A 77 0.23 13.02 7.52
N VAL A 78 0.86 11.92 7.08
CA VAL A 78 0.17 10.68 6.70
C VAL A 78 0.94 9.50 7.29
N LYS A 79 0.21 8.54 7.82
CA LYS A 79 0.76 7.25 8.24
C LYS A 79 0.17 6.16 7.36
N THR A 80 0.97 5.18 7.00
CA THR A 80 0.53 4.10 6.11
C THR A 80 0.79 2.73 6.73
N LYS A 81 -0.02 1.77 6.26
CA LYS A 81 0.19 0.35 6.54
C LYS A 81 0.14 -0.37 5.20
N THR A 82 1.21 -1.06 4.85
CA THR A 82 1.28 -1.83 3.61
C THR A 82 1.04 -3.30 3.88
N THR A 83 0.16 -3.90 3.09
CA THR A 83 -0.06 -5.34 3.05
C THR A 83 0.28 -5.81 1.64
N VAL A 84 1.14 -6.81 1.54
CA VAL A 84 1.47 -7.43 0.25
C VAL A 84 0.29 -8.30 -0.17
N LEU A 85 -0.22 -8.07 -1.37
CA LEU A 85 -1.33 -8.85 -1.92
C LEU A 85 -0.78 -9.95 -2.81
N ILE A 86 -1.35 -11.12 -2.66
CA ILE A 86 -0.92 -12.33 -3.39
C ILE A 86 -2.10 -12.81 -4.20
N THR A 87 -1.86 -13.10 -5.50
CA THR A 87 -2.92 -13.60 -6.36
C THR A 87 -3.23 -15.07 -6.06
N PRO A 88 -4.45 -15.53 -6.37
CA PRO A 88 -4.77 -16.97 -6.26
C PRO A 88 -3.80 -17.83 -7.08
N GLU A 89 -3.37 -17.35 -8.24
CA GLU A 89 -2.43 -18.06 -9.10
C GLU A 89 -1.05 -18.22 -8.45
N GLU A 90 -0.61 -17.19 -7.72
CA GLU A 90 0.63 -17.28 -6.95
C GLU A 90 0.52 -18.31 -5.83
N ILE A 91 -0.64 -18.40 -5.20
CA ILE A 91 -0.91 -19.43 -4.18
C ILE A 91 -0.85 -20.82 -4.82
N ASP A 92 -1.43 -20.97 -6.02
CA ASP A 92 -1.37 -22.23 -6.75
C ASP A 92 0.08 -22.66 -6.98
N GLN A 93 0.95 -21.70 -7.33
CA GLN A 93 2.37 -21.99 -7.52
C GLN A 93 3.05 -22.37 -6.19
N ALA A 94 2.74 -21.65 -5.13
CA ALA A 94 3.32 -21.91 -3.81
C ALA A 94 2.93 -23.30 -3.27
N VAL A 95 1.69 -23.71 -3.50
CA VAL A 95 1.20 -25.02 -3.07
C VAL A 95 2.06 -26.15 -3.63
N LYS A 96 2.54 -26.00 -4.86
CA LYS A 96 3.40 -27.01 -5.52
C LYS A 96 4.78 -27.11 -4.89
N LYS A 97 5.16 -26.14 -4.07
CA LYS A 97 6.50 -26.03 -3.48
C LYS A 97 6.52 -26.23 -1.98
N ILE A 98 5.39 -26.66 -1.39
CA ILE A 98 5.32 -26.83 0.07
C ILE A 98 6.31 -27.90 0.52
N PRO A 99 7.27 -27.53 1.39
CA PRO A 99 8.24 -28.50 1.92
C PRO A 99 7.66 -29.29 3.10
N SER A 100 8.37 -30.34 3.51
CA SER A 100 8.11 -30.96 4.79
C SER A 100 8.43 -29.96 5.90
N TYR A 101 7.62 -29.96 6.92
CA TYR A 101 7.81 -29.08 8.07
C TYR A 101 7.47 -29.80 9.36
N ARG A 102 8.34 -29.68 10.35
CA ARG A 102 8.09 -30.21 11.69
C ARG A 102 7.52 -29.11 12.58
N PRO A 103 6.23 -29.17 12.95
CA PRO A 103 5.64 -28.16 13.83
C PRO A 103 6.30 -28.15 15.22
N PRO A 104 6.24 -27.05 15.95
CA PRO A 104 6.79 -27.00 17.29
C PRO A 104 6.19 -28.10 18.18
N GLY A 105 7.08 -28.83 18.89
CA GLY A 105 6.67 -29.91 19.77
C GLY A 105 6.24 -31.22 19.08
N LYS A 106 6.34 -31.28 17.74
CA LYS A 106 6.03 -32.50 16.98
C LYS A 106 7.33 -33.15 16.47
N LYS A 107 7.24 -34.44 16.19
CA LYS A 107 8.38 -35.17 15.60
C LYS A 107 8.30 -35.20 14.10
#